data_dd9d1e7016a91975e44a253d32c2b105
#
_entry.id   dd9d1e7016a91975e44a253d32c2b105
#
_cell.length_a   1.000
_cell.length_b   1.000
_cell.length_c   1.000
_cell.angle_alpha   90.00
_cell.angle_beta   90.00
_cell.angle_gamma   90.00
#
_symmetry.space_group_name_H-M   'P 1'
#
loop_
_entity.id
_entity.type
_entity.pdbx_description
1 polymer ?
#
loop_
_entity_poly.entity_id
_entity_poly.type
_entity_poly.pdbx_seq_one_letter_code
_entity_poly.pdbx_strand_id
1 'polypeptide(L)'
;TVKFLGSVLGPDYEVVLQDLSNINHSVIAIENGHISGRTIGSPLTSAVFQMLSSKVYEEDDFIANYKGVAENGHILRSSSMFIKDSNGNPIGLLCINFDDSRYMELHEKLFSLIHPGNFVKNISSGVAESKGNVKDLSSRITESFAIDVASLREQIFNDATANFTTPVDRLNQNERKEIMIKLYEQ
;
A
#
# COMPACT_ATOMS: atom_id res chain seq x y z
N THR A 1 -10.33 -14.50 13.46
CA THR A 1 -10.86 -13.61 12.39
C THR A 1 -10.00 -13.68 11.14
N VAL A 2 -8.66 -13.47 11.19
CA VAL A 2 -7.75 -13.44 10.01
C VAL A 2 -7.84 -14.71 9.19
N LYS A 3 -7.60 -15.89 9.80
CA LYS A 3 -7.67 -17.19 9.12
C LYS A 3 -9.06 -17.44 8.49
N PHE A 4 -10.13 -17.07 9.20
CA PHE A 4 -11.50 -17.21 8.69
C PHE A 4 -11.70 -16.35 7.43
N LEU A 5 -11.32 -15.07 7.48
CA LEU A 5 -11.48 -14.16 6.34
C LEU A 5 -10.64 -14.63 5.14
N GLY A 6 -9.37 -15.01 5.34
CA GLY A 6 -8.53 -15.51 4.25
C GLY A 6 -9.10 -16.78 3.61
N SER A 7 -9.65 -17.70 4.42
CA SER A 7 -10.30 -18.91 3.89
C SER A 7 -11.57 -18.60 3.10
N VAL A 8 -12.35 -17.61 3.52
CA VAL A 8 -13.61 -17.22 2.84
C VAL A 8 -13.34 -16.43 1.56
N LEU A 9 -12.39 -15.51 1.60
CA LEU A 9 -12.05 -14.65 0.46
C LEU A 9 -11.25 -15.40 -0.63
N GLY A 10 -10.49 -16.42 -0.22
CA GLY A 10 -9.73 -17.24 -1.15
C GLY A 10 -8.27 -16.78 -1.31
N PRO A 11 -7.50 -17.49 -2.18
CA PRO A 11 -6.03 -17.37 -2.22
C PRO A 11 -5.51 -16.06 -2.82
N ASP A 12 -6.35 -15.30 -3.50
CA ASP A 12 -5.98 -14.02 -4.10
C ASP A 12 -6.11 -12.84 -3.12
N TYR A 13 -6.54 -13.11 -1.86
CA TYR A 13 -6.69 -12.13 -0.80
C TYR A 13 -5.77 -12.42 0.38
N GLU A 14 -4.86 -11.50 0.64
CA GLU A 14 -4.11 -11.49 1.88
C GLU A 14 -4.92 -10.76 2.96
N VAL A 15 -4.96 -11.33 4.17
CA VAL A 15 -5.57 -10.70 5.34
C VAL A 15 -4.53 -10.56 6.43
N VAL A 16 -4.32 -9.34 6.92
CA VAL A 16 -3.29 -9.01 7.92
C VAL A 16 -3.91 -8.34 9.12
N LEU A 17 -3.55 -8.78 10.32
CA LEU A 17 -3.83 -8.07 11.57
C LEU A 17 -2.52 -7.49 12.12
N GLN A 18 -2.54 -6.20 12.39
CA GLN A 18 -1.39 -5.46 12.90
C GLN A 18 -1.69 -4.89 14.28
N ASP A 19 -0.70 -4.96 15.17
CA ASP A 19 -0.65 -4.32 16.49
C ASP A 19 0.22 -3.06 16.37
N LEU A 20 -0.34 -1.91 16.74
CA LEU A 20 0.35 -0.62 16.67
C LEU A 20 1.24 -0.35 17.90
N SER A 21 1.22 -1.21 18.92
CA SER A 21 2.11 -1.09 20.07
C SER A 21 3.57 -1.37 19.73
N ASN A 22 3.84 -2.14 18.68
CA ASN A 22 5.19 -2.48 18.21
C ASN A 22 5.33 -2.31 16.71
N ILE A 23 5.69 -1.11 16.27
CA ILE A 23 5.80 -0.74 14.87
C ILE A 23 6.82 -1.56 14.07
N ASN A 24 7.88 -2.06 14.72
CA ASN A 24 8.93 -2.85 14.07
C ASN A 24 8.54 -4.32 13.88
N HIS A 25 7.53 -4.81 14.60
CA HIS A 25 7.01 -6.17 14.55
C HIS A 25 5.48 -6.16 14.67
N SER A 26 4.83 -5.39 13.79
CA SER A 26 3.40 -5.09 13.91
C SER A 26 2.49 -6.23 13.48
N VAL A 27 2.90 -7.06 12.52
CA VAL A 27 2.08 -8.17 12.03
C VAL A 27 1.98 -9.26 13.08
N ILE A 28 0.80 -9.41 13.66
CA ILE A 28 0.51 -10.43 14.68
C ILE A 28 -0.28 -11.63 14.14
N ALA A 29 -0.95 -11.47 13.01
CA ALA A 29 -1.58 -12.56 12.27
C ALA A 29 -1.66 -12.21 10.79
N ILE A 30 -1.46 -13.22 9.95
CA ILE A 30 -1.51 -13.10 8.49
C ILE A 30 -2.02 -14.40 7.87
N GLU A 31 -2.85 -14.28 6.84
CA GLU A 31 -3.27 -15.38 5.97
C GLU A 31 -2.97 -14.98 4.52
N ASN A 32 -2.51 -15.92 3.71
CA ASN A 32 -2.06 -15.71 2.33
C ASN A 32 -0.91 -14.69 2.20
N GLY A 33 0.01 -14.65 3.16
CA GLY A 33 1.15 -13.71 3.18
C GLY A 33 2.09 -13.81 1.98
N HIS A 34 1.96 -14.87 1.15
CA HIS A 34 2.70 -15.01 -0.10
C HIS A 34 2.40 -13.89 -1.11
N ILE A 35 1.26 -13.20 -0.97
CA ILE A 35 0.84 -12.10 -1.85
C ILE A 35 1.77 -10.90 -1.70
N SER A 36 2.02 -10.45 -0.47
CA SER A 36 2.91 -9.31 -0.21
C SER A 36 4.36 -9.71 0.09
N GLY A 37 4.61 -11.01 0.38
CA GLY A 37 5.89 -11.51 0.90
C GLY A 37 6.05 -11.35 2.42
N ARG A 38 5.05 -10.79 3.14
CA ARG A 38 5.10 -10.52 4.58
C ARG A 38 4.80 -11.76 5.41
N THR A 39 5.28 -11.73 6.65
CA THR A 39 5.08 -12.79 7.64
C THR A 39 4.72 -12.20 9.00
N ILE A 40 4.38 -13.06 9.98
CA ILE A 40 4.24 -12.62 11.36
C ILE A 40 5.56 -11.98 11.82
N GLY A 41 5.47 -10.82 12.46
CA GLY A 41 6.62 -10.02 12.89
C GLY A 41 7.14 -9.02 11.85
N SER A 42 6.57 -8.95 10.66
CA SER A 42 6.89 -7.87 9.70
C SER A 42 6.50 -6.50 10.27
N PRO A 43 7.24 -5.42 9.91
CA PRO A 43 6.98 -4.08 10.41
C PRO A 43 5.71 -3.46 9.83
N LEU A 44 5.33 -2.27 10.30
CA LEU A 44 4.32 -1.42 9.64
C LEU A 44 4.79 -1.03 8.23
N THR A 45 3.83 -0.70 7.36
CA THR A 45 4.12 -0.16 6.02
C THR A 45 4.16 1.36 6.05
N SER A 46 4.78 1.96 5.03
CA SER A 46 4.80 3.41 4.83
C SER A 46 3.39 4.00 4.75
N ALA A 47 2.46 3.30 4.10
CA ALA A 47 1.07 3.72 3.99
C ALA A 47 0.37 3.82 5.35
N VAL A 48 0.60 2.84 6.25
CA VAL A 48 0.05 2.88 7.61
C VAL A 48 0.62 4.05 8.40
N PHE A 49 1.92 4.33 8.30
CA PHE A 49 2.50 5.52 8.90
C PHE A 49 1.84 6.80 8.39
N GLN A 50 1.63 6.92 7.09
CA GLN A 50 0.97 8.08 6.50
C GLN A 50 -0.48 8.22 6.99
N MET A 51 -1.23 7.12 7.09
CA MET A 51 -2.60 7.10 7.65
C MET A 51 -2.64 7.58 9.10
N LEU A 52 -1.69 7.13 9.93
CA LEU A 52 -1.60 7.53 11.33
C LEU A 52 -1.18 8.99 11.48
N SER A 53 -0.19 9.45 10.72
CA SER A 53 0.29 10.83 10.75
C SER A 53 -0.74 11.83 10.27
N SER A 54 -1.55 11.47 9.26
CA SER A 54 -2.65 12.32 8.77
C SER A 54 -3.87 12.31 9.67
N LYS A 55 -3.90 11.44 10.70
CA LYS A 55 -5.00 11.25 11.65
C LYS A 55 -6.36 10.95 10.99
N VAL A 56 -6.34 10.38 9.80
CA VAL A 56 -7.58 10.04 9.07
C VAL A 56 -8.53 9.16 9.89
N TYR A 57 -8.00 8.40 10.84
CA TYR A 57 -8.79 7.58 11.76
C TYR A 57 -9.73 8.40 12.68
N GLU A 58 -9.52 9.71 12.84
CA GLU A 58 -10.43 10.59 13.60
C GLU A 58 -11.74 10.82 12.83
N GLU A 59 -11.71 10.76 11.50
CA GLU A 59 -12.85 11.00 10.60
C GLU A 59 -13.46 9.70 10.07
N ASP A 60 -12.62 8.69 9.76
CA ASP A 60 -13.03 7.45 9.12
C ASP A 60 -12.61 6.22 9.94
N ASP A 61 -13.41 5.16 9.88
CA ASP A 61 -13.08 3.87 10.51
C ASP A 61 -12.22 2.98 9.60
N PHE A 62 -12.17 3.27 8.32
CA PHE A 62 -11.38 2.50 7.34
C PHE A 62 -11.02 3.33 6.11
N ILE A 63 -9.99 2.90 5.39
CA ILE A 63 -9.65 3.38 4.05
C ILE A 63 -9.71 2.16 3.13
N ALA A 64 -10.46 2.28 2.02
CA ALA A 64 -10.62 1.17 1.09
C ALA A 64 -10.09 1.50 -0.31
N ASN A 65 -9.66 0.45 -1.02
CA ASN A 65 -9.32 0.50 -2.45
C ASN A 65 -8.17 1.45 -2.81
N TYR A 66 -7.17 1.56 -1.94
CA TYR A 66 -5.93 2.27 -2.28
C TYR A 66 -4.92 1.31 -2.92
N LYS A 67 -3.93 1.87 -3.60
CA LYS A 67 -2.90 1.12 -4.31
C LYS A 67 -1.84 0.59 -3.35
N GLY A 68 -1.59 -0.72 -3.38
CA GLY A 68 -0.43 -1.35 -2.79
C GLY A 68 0.54 -1.84 -3.87
N VAL A 69 1.81 -1.95 -3.53
CA VAL A 69 2.84 -2.55 -4.38
C VAL A 69 3.59 -3.60 -3.57
N ALA A 70 3.42 -4.87 -3.93
CA ALA A 70 4.14 -5.98 -3.32
C ALA A 70 5.64 -5.95 -3.66
N GLU A 71 6.45 -6.70 -2.91
CA GLU A 71 7.90 -6.78 -3.14
C GLU A 71 8.25 -7.26 -4.56
N ASN A 72 7.46 -8.16 -5.11
CA ASN A 72 7.62 -8.67 -6.49
C ASN A 72 7.15 -7.68 -7.57
N GLY A 73 6.72 -6.47 -7.18
CA GLY A 73 6.22 -5.43 -8.08
C GLY A 73 4.75 -5.57 -8.49
N HIS A 74 4.05 -6.59 -8.01
CA HIS A 74 2.61 -6.72 -8.28
C HIS A 74 1.83 -5.58 -7.62
N ILE A 75 0.87 -5.04 -8.36
CA ILE A 75 -0.04 -4.03 -7.84
C ILE A 75 -1.16 -4.74 -7.08
N LEU A 76 -1.40 -4.30 -5.86
CA LEU A 76 -2.45 -4.81 -5.00
C LEU A 76 -3.52 -3.73 -4.78
N ARG A 77 -4.76 -4.16 -4.64
CA ARG A 77 -5.83 -3.31 -4.16
C ARG A 77 -5.97 -3.51 -2.66
N SER A 78 -5.49 -2.52 -1.91
CA SER A 78 -5.39 -2.57 -0.45
C SER A 78 -6.55 -1.86 0.22
N SER A 79 -6.93 -2.34 1.40
CA SER A 79 -7.93 -1.71 2.27
C SER A 79 -7.55 -1.95 3.72
N SER A 80 -7.68 -0.93 4.57
CA SER A 80 -7.32 -1.01 5.99
C SER A 80 -8.43 -0.44 6.86
N MET A 81 -8.82 -1.20 7.88
CA MET A 81 -9.78 -0.81 8.91
C MET A 81 -9.02 -0.56 10.21
N PHE A 82 -9.28 0.58 10.85
CA PHE A 82 -8.72 0.94 12.15
C PHE A 82 -9.45 0.20 13.28
N ILE A 83 -8.67 -0.46 14.13
CA ILE A 83 -9.16 -1.01 15.40
C ILE A 83 -8.83 0.03 16.46
N LYS A 84 -9.87 0.61 17.06
CA LYS A 84 -9.75 1.73 18.01
C LYS A 84 -10.05 1.27 19.43
N ASP A 85 -9.42 1.91 20.40
CA ASP A 85 -9.77 1.78 21.83
C ASP A 85 -11.06 2.57 22.16
N SER A 86 -11.46 2.53 23.43
CA SER A 86 -12.65 3.25 23.91
C SER A 86 -12.55 4.78 23.83
N ASN A 87 -11.34 5.32 23.62
CA ASN A 87 -11.08 6.75 23.47
C ASN A 87 -10.97 7.18 22.02
N GLY A 88 -11.10 6.23 21.08
CA GLY A 88 -10.98 6.49 19.64
C GLY A 88 -9.55 6.42 19.09
N ASN A 89 -8.55 6.06 19.93
CA ASN A 89 -7.18 5.93 19.47
C ASN A 89 -6.98 4.60 18.71
N PRO A 90 -6.28 4.60 17.58
CA PRO A 90 -6.00 3.37 16.86
C PRO A 90 -4.99 2.52 17.64
N ILE A 91 -5.36 1.28 17.92
CA ILE A 91 -4.52 0.28 18.59
C ILE A 91 -4.08 -0.84 17.66
N GLY A 92 -4.72 -0.98 16.52
CA GLY A 92 -4.40 -1.98 15.51
C GLY A 92 -5.06 -1.69 14.18
N LEU A 93 -4.72 -2.49 13.17
CA LEU A 93 -5.36 -2.48 11.87
C LEU A 93 -5.68 -3.89 11.41
N LEU A 94 -6.84 -4.02 10.73
CA LEU A 94 -7.15 -5.18 9.90
C LEU A 94 -7.04 -4.75 8.44
N CYS A 95 -6.10 -5.34 7.71
CA CYS A 95 -5.84 -5.02 6.30
C CYS A 95 -6.25 -6.19 5.41
N ILE A 96 -6.79 -5.87 4.23
CA ILE A 96 -7.11 -6.83 3.17
C ILE A 96 -6.45 -6.33 1.89
N ASN A 97 -5.59 -7.16 1.30
CA ASN A 97 -4.88 -6.90 0.06
C ASN A 97 -5.31 -7.91 -0.99
N PHE A 98 -5.81 -7.42 -2.12
CA PHE A 98 -6.26 -8.24 -3.23
C PHE A 98 -5.23 -8.18 -4.36
N ASP A 99 -4.71 -9.34 -4.77
CA ASP A 99 -3.86 -9.51 -5.95
C ASP A 99 -4.75 -9.81 -7.16
N ASP A 100 -4.87 -8.85 -8.08
CA ASP A 100 -5.68 -8.98 -9.29
C ASP A 100 -4.88 -9.51 -10.49
N SER A 101 -3.61 -9.85 -10.33
CA SER A 101 -2.70 -10.25 -11.42
C SER A 101 -3.27 -11.37 -12.29
N ARG A 102 -3.89 -12.39 -11.68
CA ARG A 102 -4.51 -13.51 -12.39
C ARG A 102 -5.70 -13.07 -13.25
N TYR A 103 -6.46 -12.08 -12.77
CA TYR A 103 -7.61 -11.52 -13.49
C TYR A 103 -7.17 -10.62 -14.63
N MET A 104 -6.10 -9.85 -14.43
CA MET A 104 -5.48 -9.04 -15.47
C MET A 104 -4.92 -9.91 -16.60
N GLU A 105 -4.23 -11.01 -16.27
CA GLU A 105 -3.75 -11.97 -17.27
C GLU A 105 -4.91 -12.58 -18.08
N LEU A 106 -6.01 -12.95 -17.43
CA LEU A 106 -7.21 -13.46 -18.10
C LEU A 106 -7.85 -12.38 -19.00
N HIS A 107 -7.91 -11.15 -18.51
CA HIS A 107 -8.40 -10.01 -19.27
C HIS A 107 -7.58 -9.80 -20.56
N GLU A 108 -6.27 -9.80 -20.47
CA GLU A 108 -5.39 -9.68 -21.64
C GLU A 108 -5.59 -10.81 -22.65
N LYS A 109 -5.72 -12.05 -22.16
CA LYS A 109 -6.02 -13.20 -23.02
C LYS A 109 -7.36 -13.05 -23.73
N LEU A 110 -8.42 -12.67 -23.02
CA LEU A 110 -9.73 -12.42 -23.60
C LEU A 110 -9.68 -11.27 -24.60
N PHE A 111 -9.00 -10.19 -24.26
CA PHE A 111 -8.87 -9.03 -25.12
C PHE A 111 -8.13 -9.35 -26.43
N SER A 112 -7.09 -10.17 -26.37
CA SER A 112 -6.35 -10.63 -27.54
C SER A 112 -7.17 -11.54 -28.46
N LEU A 113 -8.10 -12.33 -27.90
CA LEU A 113 -9.03 -13.16 -28.68
C LEU A 113 -10.09 -12.32 -29.41
N ILE A 114 -10.59 -11.27 -28.78
CA ILE A 114 -11.60 -10.37 -29.35
C ILE A 114 -10.96 -9.44 -30.39
N HIS A 115 -9.71 -9.03 -30.16
CA HIS A 115 -9.00 -8.08 -30.98
C HIS A 115 -7.65 -8.65 -31.46
N PRO A 116 -7.65 -9.56 -32.45
CA PRO A 116 -6.41 -10.15 -32.94
C PRO A 116 -5.54 -9.13 -33.70
N GLY A 117 -4.21 -9.26 -33.56
CA GLY A 117 -3.23 -8.47 -34.30
C GLY A 117 -2.94 -7.08 -33.69
N ASN A 118 -2.61 -6.11 -34.54
CA ASN A 118 -2.16 -4.78 -34.13
C ASN A 118 -3.28 -3.86 -33.56
N PHE A 119 -4.53 -4.32 -33.58
CA PHE A 119 -5.68 -3.53 -33.08
C PHE A 119 -5.54 -3.16 -31.62
N VAL A 120 -4.93 -4.04 -30.81
CA VAL A 120 -4.68 -3.84 -29.37
C VAL A 120 -3.76 -2.65 -29.09
N LYS A 121 -2.74 -2.41 -29.93
CA LYS A 121 -1.78 -1.32 -29.71
C LYS A 121 -2.38 0.09 -29.80
N ASN A 122 -3.53 0.22 -30.48
CA ASN A 122 -4.18 1.51 -30.71
C ASN A 122 -5.23 1.85 -29.64
N ILE A 123 -5.67 0.88 -28.83
CA ILE A 123 -6.71 1.10 -27.80
C ILE A 123 -6.09 1.34 -26.42
N SER A 124 -4.95 0.73 -26.08
CA SER A 124 -4.28 0.90 -24.79
C SER A 124 -3.76 2.33 -24.53
N SER A 125 -3.66 3.17 -25.56
CA SER A 125 -3.33 4.59 -25.43
C SER A 125 -4.54 5.51 -25.13
N GLY A 126 -5.75 4.96 -25.01
CA GLY A 126 -7.00 5.71 -24.89
C GLY A 126 -7.76 5.60 -23.58
N VAL A 127 -7.20 4.95 -22.55
CA VAL A 127 -7.79 5.02 -21.21
C VAL A 127 -7.45 6.39 -20.62
N ALA A 128 -8.31 7.36 -20.89
CA ALA A 128 -8.25 8.67 -20.27
C ALA A 128 -8.34 8.51 -18.75
N GLU A 129 -7.32 9.00 -18.06
CA GLU A 129 -7.42 9.26 -16.63
C GLU A 129 -8.66 10.12 -16.39
N SER A 130 -9.68 9.55 -15.77
CA SER A 130 -10.83 10.32 -15.33
C SER A 130 -10.35 11.27 -14.23
N LYS A 131 -10.22 12.55 -14.57
CA LYS A 131 -9.99 13.62 -13.59
C LYS A 131 -11.25 13.76 -12.75
N GLY A 132 -11.43 12.86 -11.81
CA GLY A 132 -12.42 12.96 -10.75
C GLY A 132 -11.92 13.94 -9.69
N ASN A 133 -12.69 14.95 -9.43
CA ASN A 133 -12.51 15.89 -8.30
C ASN A 133 -12.90 15.14 -7.01
N VAL A 134 -11.99 14.38 -6.43
CA VAL A 134 -12.25 13.61 -5.22
C VAL A 134 -11.27 14.04 -4.13
N LYS A 135 -11.81 14.52 -3.02
CA LYS A 135 -11.14 14.60 -1.72
C LYS A 135 -10.90 13.17 -1.16
N ASP A 136 -10.50 12.27 -2.00
CA ASP A 136 -10.35 10.87 -1.64
C ASP A 136 -8.88 10.61 -1.33
N LEU A 137 -8.59 10.38 -0.06
CA LEU A 137 -7.27 10.03 0.44
C LEU A 137 -6.77 8.73 -0.22
N SER A 138 -7.69 7.82 -0.58
CA SER A 138 -7.37 6.54 -1.24
C SER A 138 -6.59 6.71 -2.55
N SER A 139 -6.82 7.81 -3.28
CA SER A 139 -6.11 8.11 -4.53
C SER A 139 -4.68 8.62 -4.32
N ARG A 140 -4.30 9.00 -3.09
CA ARG A 140 -3.00 9.56 -2.75
C ARG A 140 -2.09 8.60 -2.00
N ILE A 141 -2.66 7.53 -1.44
CA ILE A 141 -1.90 6.53 -0.69
C ILE A 141 -1.42 5.46 -1.67
N THR A 142 -0.12 5.20 -1.66
CA THR A 142 0.47 4.00 -2.27
C THR A 142 1.18 3.24 -1.17
N GLU A 143 0.75 2.01 -0.92
CA GLU A 143 1.40 1.12 0.03
C GLU A 143 2.53 0.36 -0.65
N SER A 144 3.68 0.33 0.01
CA SER A 144 4.79 -0.53 -0.33
C SER A 144 5.06 -1.48 0.84
N PHE A 145 5.14 -2.78 0.56
CA PHE A 145 5.18 -3.81 1.60
C PHE A 145 6.62 -4.10 1.99
N ALA A 146 7.08 -3.52 3.11
CA ALA A 146 8.35 -3.87 3.72
C ALA A 146 8.26 -5.23 4.42
N ILE A 147 9.20 -6.12 4.15
CA ILE A 147 9.29 -7.44 4.79
C ILE A 147 10.11 -7.39 6.07
N ASP A 148 11.02 -6.43 6.18
CA ASP A 148 11.86 -6.18 7.34
C ASP A 148 12.10 -4.69 7.59
N VAL A 149 12.74 -4.37 8.72
CA VAL A 149 13.00 -2.97 9.15
C VAL A 149 13.97 -2.25 8.20
N ALA A 150 14.89 -2.97 7.56
CA ALA A 150 15.84 -2.37 6.63
C ALA A 150 15.12 -1.91 5.36
N SER A 151 14.26 -2.77 4.79
CA SER A 151 13.41 -2.44 3.64
C SER A 151 12.45 -1.28 3.94
N LEU A 152 11.88 -1.25 5.15
CA LEU A 152 11.02 -0.13 5.59
C LEU A 152 11.77 1.21 5.59
N ARG A 153 12.99 1.22 6.17
CA ARG A 153 13.82 2.44 6.20
C ARG A 153 14.19 2.93 4.82
N GLU A 154 14.51 2.01 3.90
CA GLU A 154 14.82 2.34 2.52
C GLU A 154 13.60 2.92 1.80
N GLN A 155 12.41 2.36 2.01
CA GLN A 155 11.16 2.89 1.46
C GLN A 155 10.87 4.30 1.98
N ILE A 156 10.93 4.52 3.29
CA ILE A 156 10.72 5.84 3.92
C ILE A 156 11.72 6.86 3.35
N PHE A 157 12.98 6.48 3.19
CA PHE A 157 14.00 7.35 2.61
C PHE A 157 13.69 7.69 1.14
N ASN A 158 13.31 6.70 0.33
CA ASN A 158 12.96 6.89 -1.07
C ASN A 158 11.73 7.78 -1.21
N ASP A 159 10.70 7.59 -0.39
CA ASP A 159 9.49 8.42 -0.40
C ASP A 159 9.81 9.88 -0.01
N ALA A 160 10.63 10.09 1.00
CA ALA A 160 11.07 11.42 1.43
C ALA A 160 11.90 12.16 0.36
N THR A 161 12.59 11.41 -0.49
CA THR A 161 13.49 11.96 -1.53
C THR A 161 12.87 12.02 -2.93
N ALA A 162 11.72 11.37 -3.16
CA ALA A 162 11.08 11.22 -4.48
C ALA A 162 10.80 12.54 -5.23
N ASN A 163 10.57 13.63 -4.50
CA ASN A 163 10.28 14.95 -5.08
C ASN A 163 11.54 15.77 -5.42
N PHE A 164 12.74 15.24 -5.15
CA PHE A 164 13.99 15.93 -5.45
C PHE A 164 14.60 15.38 -6.74
N THR A 165 14.81 16.26 -7.72
CA THR A 165 15.44 15.91 -9.00
C THR A 165 16.96 15.82 -8.90
N THR A 166 17.53 16.33 -7.80
CA THR A 166 18.98 16.35 -7.55
C THR A 166 19.38 15.09 -6.79
N PRO A 167 20.44 14.38 -7.20
CA PRO A 167 20.99 13.26 -6.44
C PRO A 167 21.32 13.65 -4.99
N VAL A 168 21.09 12.76 -4.04
CA VAL A 168 21.18 13.02 -2.59
C VAL A 168 22.56 13.55 -2.17
N ASP A 169 23.63 13.10 -2.83
CA ASP A 169 25.00 13.56 -2.61
C ASP A 169 25.24 15.02 -3.03
N ARG A 170 24.39 15.56 -3.89
CA ARG A 170 24.48 16.93 -4.43
C ARG A 170 23.44 17.90 -3.89
N LEU A 171 22.60 17.46 -2.96
CA LEU A 171 21.58 18.30 -2.33
C LEU A 171 22.23 19.47 -1.57
N ASN A 172 21.63 20.65 -1.72
CA ASN A 172 22.03 21.82 -0.96
C ASN A 172 21.54 21.74 0.51
N GLN A 173 21.97 22.70 1.34
CA GLN A 173 21.69 22.67 2.78
C GLN A 173 20.18 22.80 3.11
N ASN A 174 19.41 23.53 2.30
CA ASN A 174 17.97 23.71 2.50
C ASN A 174 17.21 22.44 2.11
N GLU A 175 17.56 21.82 0.97
CA GLU A 175 16.98 20.55 0.52
C GLU A 175 17.26 19.41 1.51
N ARG A 176 18.47 19.32 2.05
CA ARG A 176 18.83 18.36 3.12
C ARG A 176 17.98 18.57 4.37
N LYS A 177 17.76 19.84 4.76
CA LYS A 177 16.92 20.17 5.91
C LYS A 177 15.45 19.78 5.68
N GLU A 178 14.94 19.99 4.48
CA GLU A 178 13.56 19.61 4.13
C GLU A 178 13.37 18.09 4.18
N ILE A 179 14.33 17.30 3.64
CA ILE A 179 14.30 15.84 3.75
C ILE A 179 14.36 15.38 5.20
N MET A 180 15.23 16.00 6.02
CA MET A 180 15.34 15.67 7.44
C MET A 180 14.02 15.93 8.19
N ILE A 181 13.33 17.03 7.89
CA ILE A 181 12.02 17.34 8.48
C ILE A 181 11.02 16.24 8.07
N LYS A 182 10.92 15.89 6.79
CA LYS A 182 10.03 14.82 6.31
C LYS A 182 10.33 13.46 6.93
N LEU A 183 11.60 13.13 7.15
CA LEU A 183 12.01 11.88 7.82
C LEU A 183 11.70 11.88 9.32
N TYR A 184 11.59 13.06 9.94
CA TYR A 184 11.31 13.18 11.38
C TYR A 184 9.80 13.21 11.68
N GLU A 185 8.98 13.55 10.69
CA GLU A 185 7.52 13.60 10.76
C GLU A 185 6.86 12.24 10.43
N GLN A 186 7.66 11.23 10.02
CA GLN A 186 7.24 9.86 9.75
C GLN A 186 7.71 8.91 10.87
#